data_8acb63f74222cd715d508709c33b7e8f
#
_entry.id   8acb63f74222cd715d508709c33b7e8f
#
_cell.length_a   1.000
_cell.length_b   1.000
_cell.length_c   1.000
_cell.angle_alpha   90.00
_cell.angle_beta   90.00
_cell.angle_gamma   90.00
#
_symmetry.space_group_name_H-M   'P 1'
#
loop_
_entity.id
_entity.type
_entity.pdbx_description
1 polymer ?
#
loop_
_entity_poly.entity_id
_entity_poly.type
_entity_poly.pdbx_seq_one_letter_code
_entity_poly.pdbx_strand_id
1 'polypeptide(L)' 'MTNDQNKTFDYEIPVWRKYTLSVQEAAKYFRIGDKKMRKLIEENPGANYILWNGTRPQIKRRLFEQYLDEYMTAI' A
#
# COMPACT_ATOMS: atom_id res chain seq x y z
N MET A 1 -12.93 -25.08 8.97
CA MET A 1 -12.63 -24.57 8.78
C MET A 1 -12.40 -24.34 8.01
N THR A 2 -12.55 -24.51 7.79
CA THR A 2 -12.10 -24.40 7.27
C THR A 2 -12.12 -23.77 6.53
N ASN A 3 -12.79 -23.53 6.02
CA ASN A 3 -12.84 -22.74 5.22
C ASN A 3 -12.03 -21.65 5.18
N ASP A 4 -11.70 -21.49 5.81
CA ASP A 4 -10.73 -20.50 6.17
C ASP A 4 -9.43 -20.68 5.50
N GLN A 5 -9.25 -21.73 4.79
CA GLN A 5 -8.03 -21.96 4.08
C GLN A 5 -7.70 -20.83 3.13
N ASN A 6 -8.72 -20.30 2.48
CA ASN A 6 -8.48 -19.21 1.54
C ASN A 6 -7.99 -17.96 2.23
N LYS A 7 -8.41 -17.77 3.45
CA LYS A 7 -8.00 -16.59 4.18
C LYS A 7 -6.59 -16.72 4.70
N THR A 8 -6.22 -17.92 5.10
CA THR A 8 -4.89 -18.11 5.66
C THR A 8 -3.81 -17.88 4.63
N PHE A 9 -4.16 -18.02 3.36
CA PHE A 9 -3.18 -17.77 2.30
C PHE A 9 -2.64 -16.35 2.39
N ASP A 10 -3.50 -15.37 2.59
CA ASP A 10 -3.07 -13.99 2.71
C ASP A 10 -2.24 -13.75 3.94
N TYR A 11 -2.59 -14.43 5.02
CA TYR A 11 -1.87 -14.23 6.27
C TYR A 11 -0.45 -14.75 6.22
N GLU A 12 -0.19 -15.66 5.29
CA GLU A 12 1.13 -16.26 5.21
C GLU A 12 2.11 -15.42 4.45
N ILE A 13 1.66 -14.34 3.82
CA ILE A 13 2.54 -13.46 3.08
C ILE A 13 2.79 -12.22 3.91
N PRO A 14 4.00 -12.05 4.43
CA PRO A 14 4.28 -10.82 5.21
C PRO A 14 4.22 -9.59 4.33
N VAL A 15 3.88 -8.49 4.95
CA VAL A 15 3.67 -7.24 4.23
C VAL A 15 4.90 -6.86 3.40
N TRP A 16 6.09 -7.05 3.94
CA TRP A 16 7.33 -6.64 3.26
C TRP A 16 7.65 -7.49 2.03
N ARG A 17 6.89 -8.56 1.82
CA ARG A 17 7.07 -9.41 0.65
C ARG A 17 5.96 -9.23 -0.37
N LYS A 18 4.96 -8.46 -0.08
CA LYS A 18 3.85 -8.24 -0.99
C LYS A 18 4.25 -7.26 -2.09
N TYR A 19 3.76 -7.51 -3.28
CA TYR A 19 3.97 -6.61 -4.39
C TYR A 19 3.17 -5.32 -4.21
N THR A 20 1.90 -5.46 -3.83
CA THR A 20 1.05 -4.32 -3.54
C THR A 20 0.50 -4.42 -2.14
N LEU A 21 0.20 -3.27 -1.58
CA LEU A 21 -0.39 -3.14 -0.25
C LEU A 21 -1.73 -2.44 -0.38
N SER A 22 -2.67 -2.80 0.49
CA SER A 22 -3.86 -1.98 0.62
C SER A 22 -3.46 -0.62 1.18
N VAL A 23 -4.38 0.35 1.09
CA VAL A 23 -4.11 1.67 1.65
C VAL A 23 -3.80 1.56 3.14
N GLN A 24 -4.56 0.73 3.85
CA GLN A 24 -4.36 0.57 5.29
C GLN A 24 -3.03 -0.10 5.61
N GLU A 25 -2.68 -1.12 4.84
CA GLU A 25 -1.38 -1.77 5.03
C GLU A 25 -0.24 -0.80 4.79
N ALA A 26 -0.35 -0.01 3.73
CA ALA A 26 0.69 0.96 3.40
C ALA A 26 0.81 2.02 4.48
N ALA A 27 -0.32 2.48 4.99
CA ALA A 27 -0.31 3.49 6.05
C ALA A 27 0.45 2.99 7.27
N LYS A 28 0.29 1.73 7.60
CA LYS A 28 0.99 1.15 8.74
C LYS A 28 2.46 0.84 8.42
N TYR A 29 2.68 0.23 7.27
CA TYR A 29 4.03 -0.20 6.91
C TYR A 29 4.98 0.99 6.78
N PHE A 30 4.51 2.06 6.15
CA PHE A 30 5.32 3.25 5.95
C PHE A 30 5.18 4.26 7.08
N ARG A 31 4.32 3.98 8.06
CA ARG A 31 4.14 4.81 9.24
C ARG A 31 3.69 6.22 8.88
N ILE A 32 2.84 6.32 7.89
CA ILE A 32 2.35 7.61 7.42
C ILE A 32 1.01 7.96 8.05
N GLY A 33 0.20 6.93 8.31
CA GLY A 33 -1.15 7.16 8.77
C GLY A 33 -2.14 7.11 7.63
N ASP A 34 -3.35 6.69 7.96
CA ASP A 34 -4.36 6.41 6.97
C ASP A 34 -4.80 7.66 6.22
N LYS A 35 -5.01 8.72 6.96
CA LYS A 35 -5.53 9.95 6.39
C LYS A 35 -4.55 10.58 5.40
N LYS A 36 -3.29 10.63 5.76
CA LYS A 36 -2.28 11.19 4.89
C LYS A 36 -2.06 10.31 3.66
N MET A 37 -2.13 9.00 3.84
CA MET A 37 -1.99 8.09 2.71
C MET A 37 -3.11 8.32 1.69
N ARG A 38 -4.34 8.47 2.17
CA ARG A 38 -5.47 8.72 1.29
C ARG A 38 -5.34 10.06 0.58
N LYS A 39 -4.81 11.05 1.27
CA LYS A 39 -4.61 12.37 0.66
C LYS A 39 -3.59 12.30 -0.46
N LEU A 40 -2.50 11.57 -0.25
CA LEU A 40 -1.49 11.39 -1.29
C LEU A 40 -2.10 10.75 -2.54
N ILE A 41 -2.94 9.76 -2.35
CA ILE A 41 -3.58 9.08 -3.48
C ILE A 41 -4.53 10.03 -4.20
N GLU A 42 -5.31 10.80 -3.48
CA GLU A 42 -6.26 11.73 -4.08
C GLU A 42 -5.56 12.82 -4.88
N GLU A 43 -4.43 13.28 -4.38
CA GLU A 43 -3.71 14.37 -5.03
C GLU A 43 -2.84 13.88 -6.17
N ASN A 44 -2.53 12.60 -6.21
CA ASN A 44 -1.63 12.05 -7.22
C ASN A 44 -2.18 10.77 -7.82
N PRO A 45 -3.38 10.83 -8.42
CA PRO A 45 -4.01 9.60 -8.89
C PRO A 45 -3.25 8.91 -10.03
N GLY A 46 -2.38 9.64 -10.72
CA GLY A 46 -1.57 9.05 -11.78
C GLY A 46 -0.18 8.64 -11.35
N ALA A 47 0.11 8.63 -10.06
CA ALA A 47 1.45 8.28 -9.59
C ALA A 47 1.77 6.84 -9.93
N ASN A 48 3.05 6.57 -10.21
CA ASN A 48 3.47 5.25 -10.62
C ASN A 48 3.41 4.22 -9.49
N TYR A 49 3.32 4.68 -8.25
CA TYR A 49 3.25 3.76 -7.12
C TYR A 49 1.81 3.31 -6.83
N ILE A 50 0.83 3.80 -7.57
CA ILE A 50 -0.56 3.41 -7.37
C ILE A 50 -0.97 2.43 -8.45
N LEU A 51 -1.54 1.31 -8.03
CA LEU A 51 -2.16 0.35 -8.93
C LEU A 51 -3.65 0.38 -8.69
N TRP A 52 -4.41 0.81 -9.69
CA TRP A 52 -5.85 0.90 -9.57
C TRP A 52 -6.48 -0.45 -9.91
N ASN A 53 -7.25 -0.97 -8.98
CA ASN A 53 -8.07 -2.16 -9.21
C ASN A 53 -9.51 -1.68 -9.25
N GLY A 54 -9.96 -1.30 -10.44
CA GLY A 54 -11.22 -0.60 -10.57
C GLY A 54 -11.12 0.76 -9.91
N THR A 55 -11.96 1.02 -8.92
CA THR A 55 -11.90 2.26 -8.15
C THR A 55 -11.11 2.12 -6.87
N ARG A 56 -10.51 0.96 -6.63
CA ARG A 56 -9.77 0.71 -5.41
C ARG A 56 -8.28 0.87 -5.65
N PRO A 57 -7.62 1.78 -4.97
CA PRO A 57 -6.19 1.92 -5.12
C PRO A 57 -5.43 0.92 -4.28
N GLN A 58 -4.33 0.46 -4.80
CA GLN A 58 -3.35 -0.31 -4.06
C GLN A 58 -2.00 0.35 -4.24
N ILE A 59 -1.12 0.14 -3.29
CA ILE A 59 0.18 0.81 -3.30
C ILE A 59 1.24 -0.21 -3.67
N LYS A 60 1.97 0.07 -4.75
CA LYS A 60 3.11 -0.74 -5.13
C LYS A 60 4.23 -0.45 -4.14
N ARG A 61 4.51 -1.42 -3.30
CA ARG A 61 5.36 -1.23 -2.15
C ARG A 61 6.73 -0.65 -2.50
N ARG A 62 7.39 -1.25 -3.48
CA ARG A 62 8.76 -0.83 -3.81
C ARG A 62 8.81 0.54 -4.46
N LEU A 63 7.85 0.83 -5.32
CA LEU A 63 7.82 2.14 -5.95
C LEU A 63 7.49 3.24 -4.97
N PHE A 64 6.65 2.94 -3.99
CA PHE A 64 6.37 3.93 -2.97
C PHE A 64 7.57 4.14 -2.06
N GLU A 65 8.33 3.10 -1.79
CA GLU A 65 9.59 3.25 -1.06
C GLU A 65 10.52 4.21 -1.79
N GLN A 66 10.63 4.04 -3.11
CA GLN A 66 11.46 4.95 -3.90
C GLN A 66 10.95 6.37 -3.85
N TYR A 67 9.65 6.53 -3.93
CA TYR A 67 9.05 7.86 -3.85
C TYR A 67 9.41 8.54 -2.54
N LEU A 68 9.30 7.82 -1.43
CA LEU A 68 9.65 8.39 -0.13
C LEU A 68 11.12 8.74 -0.05
N ASP A 69 11.97 7.86 -0.56
CA ASP A 69 13.40 8.06 -0.50
C ASP A 69 13.84 9.28 -1.32
N GLU A 70 13.17 9.51 -2.45
CA GLU A 70 13.60 10.54 -3.38
C GLU A 70 12.94 11.89 -3.17
N TYR A 71 11.69 11.88 -2.69
CA TYR A 71 10.90 13.11 -2.72
C TYR A 71 10.42 13.57 -1.36
N MET A 72 10.51 12.76 -0.32
CA MET A 72 9.98 13.15 0.98
C MET A 72 11.03 13.03 2.06
N THR A 73 11.27 14.14 2.73
CA THR A 73 12.17 14.17 3.88
C THR A 73 11.40 14.30 5.18
N ALA A 74 10.11 14.58 5.09
CA ALA A 74 9.24 14.70 6.26
C ALA A 74 7.83 14.33 5.85
N ILE A 75 7.11 13.78 6.78
CA ILE A 75 5.72 13.45 6.61
C ILE A 75 4.90 14.23 7.62
#